data_e47c7c1d65d5b0fb729e2ff07378d74d
#
_entry.id   e47c7c1d65d5b0fb729e2ff07378d74d
#
_cell.length_a   1.000
_cell.length_b   1.000
_cell.length_c   1.000
_cell.angle_alpha   90.00
_cell.angle_beta   90.00
_cell.angle_gamma   90.00
#
_symmetry.space_group_name_H-M   'P 1'
#
loop_
_entity.id
_entity.type
_entity.pdbx_description
1 polymer ?
#
loop_
_entity_poly.entity_id
_entity_poly.type
_entity_poly.pdbx_seq_one_letter_code
_entity_poly.pdbx_strand_id
1 'polypeptide(L)'
;MPSLPAGSVDLLFADPPFNLGKSYSSKINDALEDQEYLDWSKRWINEAIRLLKPGGSFFVYNLPKWNLRLGDFLASRLTFRHWVAINMTYRLPIQGRLYPSHYSLLYFVKGPKPSIFHPDRLPIETCRHCGGEKHDYGGYKNKMNPRGVNLADVWDDIPPVRHQKYKRRKANELSLKLLDRVLAMASDPGSFVFDPFGGSGTTFVAAQLLGRRWIGVELHCADAIARLRDTAGDLEYLEKLALEKNVLFKSAALQLRHKNGHRSDRYQVQANGNEQTRQKTLVLQ
;
A
#
# COMPACT_ATOMS: atom_id res chain seq x y z
N MET A 1 4.87 21.31 7.37
CA MET A 1 5.21 20.36 8.45
C MET A 1 5.58 21.04 9.79
N PRO A 2 6.34 22.14 9.87
CA PRO A 2 6.74 22.75 11.15
C PRO A 2 5.56 23.11 12.09
N SER A 3 4.40 23.46 11.54
CA SER A 3 3.20 23.82 12.32
C SER A 3 2.48 22.63 12.99
N LEU A 4 2.83 21.39 12.65
CA LEU A 4 2.23 20.22 13.28
C LEU A 4 3.00 19.82 14.54
N PRO A 5 2.32 19.42 15.63
CA PRO A 5 2.96 18.98 16.86
C PRO A 5 3.83 17.73 16.63
N ALA A 6 4.98 17.67 17.33
CA ALA A 6 5.77 16.45 17.35
C ALA A 6 4.98 15.28 17.95
N GLY A 7 5.20 14.07 17.47
CA GLY A 7 4.54 12.88 18.01
C GLY A 7 3.01 12.88 17.87
N SER A 8 2.48 13.46 16.79
CA SER A 8 1.03 13.56 16.56
C SER A 8 0.50 12.56 15.52
N VAL A 9 1.36 11.98 14.68
CA VAL A 9 0.99 11.16 13.52
C VAL A 9 1.18 9.67 13.84
N ASP A 10 0.17 8.85 13.54
CA ASP A 10 0.21 7.39 13.71
C ASP A 10 0.85 6.71 12.49
N LEU A 11 0.52 7.18 11.28
CA LEU A 11 1.04 6.67 10.02
C LEU A 11 1.41 7.80 9.08
N LEU A 12 2.62 7.73 8.55
CA LEU A 12 3.09 8.62 7.49
C LEU A 12 3.35 7.81 6.22
N PHE A 13 2.72 8.22 5.12
CA PHE A 13 2.97 7.69 3.78
C PHE A 13 3.52 8.81 2.90
N ALA A 14 4.63 8.58 2.22
CA ALA A 14 5.27 9.56 1.36
C ALA A 14 5.55 8.98 -0.04
N ASP A 15 5.04 9.64 -1.08
CA ASP A 15 5.32 9.41 -2.50
C ASP A 15 5.98 10.66 -3.09
N PRO A 16 7.25 10.95 -2.76
CA PRO A 16 7.93 12.15 -3.22
C PRO A 16 8.17 12.11 -4.74
N PRO A 17 8.40 13.26 -5.40
CA PRO A 17 8.90 13.31 -6.77
C PRO A 17 10.11 12.40 -6.96
N PHE A 18 10.17 11.66 -8.09
CA PHE A 18 11.20 10.63 -8.31
C PHE A 18 12.49 11.13 -8.95
N ASN A 19 12.63 12.44 -9.11
CA ASN A 19 13.79 13.06 -9.75
C ASN A 19 14.05 12.51 -11.18
N LEU A 20 13.01 12.49 -12.01
CA LEU A 20 13.06 11.97 -13.38
C LEU A 20 13.02 13.08 -14.45
N GLY A 21 13.20 14.35 -14.08
CA GLY A 21 13.10 15.50 -14.98
C GLY A 21 11.67 15.73 -15.50
N LYS A 22 10.66 15.30 -14.75
CA LYS A 22 9.26 15.52 -15.11
C LYS A 22 8.81 16.93 -14.75
N SER A 23 8.16 17.61 -15.70
CA SER A 23 7.47 18.86 -15.43
C SER A 23 6.14 18.58 -14.75
N TYR A 24 5.94 19.14 -13.57
CA TYR A 24 4.66 19.23 -12.91
C TYR A 24 3.95 20.51 -13.37
N SER A 25 2.63 20.60 -13.22
CA SER A 25 1.77 21.66 -13.77
C SER A 25 2.19 23.11 -13.42
N SER A 26 3.17 23.30 -12.57
CA SER A 26 3.65 24.59 -12.03
C SER A 26 4.99 25.07 -12.57
N LYS A 27 5.45 24.66 -13.72
CA LYS A 27 6.81 24.97 -14.25
C LYS A 27 7.97 24.43 -13.37
N ILE A 28 7.67 23.74 -12.27
CA ILE A 28 8.65 23.09 -11.42
C ILE A 28 8.93 21.72 -12.05
N ASN A 29 10.17 21.47 -12.41
CA ASN A 29 10.63 20.13 -12.76
C ASN A 29 11.29 19.49 -11.53
N ASP A 30 11.31 18.16 -11.48
CA ASP A 30 11.96 17.41 -10.42
C ASP A 30 13.42 17.05 -10.75
N ALA A 31 14.04 17.72 -11.73
CA ALA A 31 15.42 17.50 -12.12
C ALA A 31 16.40 18.22 -11.18
N LEU A 32 16.79 17.54 -10.14
CA LEU A 32 17.86 17.97 -9.24
C LEU A 32 19.09 17.07 -9.45
N GLU A 33 20.26 17.60 -9.15
CA GLU A 33 21.45 16.76 -8.99
C GLU A 33 21.21 15.71 -7.90
N ASP A 34 21.79 14.51 -8.07
CA ASP A 34 21.55 13.38 -7.17
C ASP A 34 21.78 13.73 -5.68
N GLN A 35 22.82 14.51 -5.38
CA GLN A 35 23.12 14.91 -4.00
C GLN A 35 22.09 15.94 -3.47
N GLU A 36 21.71 16.90 -4.28
CA GLU A 36 20.69 17.89 -3.91
C GLU A 36 19.34 17.22 -3.62
N TYR A 37 18.95 16.24 -4.43
CA TYR A 37 17.73 15.45 -4.20
C TYR A 37 17.78 14.70 -2.87
N LEU A 38 18.92 14.10 -2.54
CA LEU A 38 19.08 13.42 -1.26
C LEU A 38 19.04 14.37 -0.06
N ASP A 39 19.68 15.52 -0.18
CA ASP A 39 19.71 16.50 0.91
C ASP A 39 18.33 17.15 1.10
N TRP A 40 17.61 17.41 0.01
CA TRP A 40 16.20 17.78 0.06
C TRP A 40 15.36 16.68 0.73
N SER A 41 15.57 15.42 0.35
CA SER A 41 14.85 14.28 0.92
C SER A 41 15.10 14.12 2.41
N LYS A 42 16.34 14.23 2.86
CA LYS A 42 16.69 14.15 4.28
C LYS A 42 16.02 15.24 5.12
N ARG A 43 15.83 16.45 4.56
CA ARG A 43 15.13 17.54 5.27
C ARG A 43 13.68 17.19 5.59
N TRP A 44 12.90 16.78 4.59
CA TRP A 44 11.51 16.43 4.84
C TRP A 44 11.36 15.12 5.64
N ILE A 45 12.26 14.15 5.48
CA ILE A 45 12.28 12.91 6.29
C ILE A 45 12.51 13.22 7.77
N ASN A 46 13.42 14.11 8.12
CA ASN A 46 13.63 14.51 9.51
C ASN A 46 12.36 15.11 10.14
N GLU A 47 11.66 15.98 9.41
CA GLU A 47 10.38 16.51 9.85
C GLU A 47 9.29 15.44 9.97
N ALA A 48 9.25 14.50 9.02
CA ALA A 48 8.37 13.35 9.07
C ALA A 48 8.59 12.50 10.34
N ILE A 49 9.85 12.19 10.64
CA ILE A 49 10.24 11.44 11.86
C ILE A 49 9.84 12.20 13.13
N ARG A 50 9.99 13.53 13.15
CA ARG A 50 9.56 14.36 14.28
C ARG A 50 8.07 14.21 14.55
N LEU A 51 7.25 14.19 13.47
CA LEU A 51 5.79 14.10 13.56
C LEU A 51 5.29 12.74 14.04
N LEU A 52 6.02 11.65 13.77
CA LEU A 52 5.60 10.31 14.14
C LEU A 52 5.54 10.13 15.66
N LYS A 53 4.48 9.47 16.12
CA LYS A 53 4.37 8.94 17.48
C LYS A 53 5.39 7.81 17.70
N PRO A 54 5.79 7.52 18.96
CA PRO A 54 6.40 6.22 19.28
C PRO A 54 5.50 5.07 18.79
N GLY A 55 6.08 4.08 18.09
CA GLY A 55 5.34 3.01 17.44
C GLY A 55 4.64 3.39 16.13
N GLY A 56 4.72 4.65 15.72
CA GLY A 56 4.15 5.12 14.45
C GLY A 56 4.88 4.54 13.24
N SER A 57 4.14 4.31 12.17
CA SER A 57 4.60 3.67 10.92
C SER A 57 4.98 4.70 9.88
N PHE A 58 6.11 4.49 9.20
CA PHE A 58 6.60 5.35 8.12
C PHE A 58 6.82 4.56 6.84
N PHE A 59 6.12 4.94 5.79
CA PHE A 59 6.24 4.34 4.46
C PHE A 59 6.82 5.35 3.47
N VAL A 60 7.84 4.93 2.70
CA VAL A 60 8.43 5.73 1.62
C VAL A 60 8.34 4.95 0.32
N TYR A 61 7.49 5.42 -0.57
CA TYR A 61 7.32 4.87 -1.92
C TYR A 61 8.21 5.61 -2.90
N ASN A 62 9.13 4.92 -3.56
CA ASN A 62 10.05 5.55 -4.51
C ASN A 62 10.64 4.51 -5.48
N LEU A 63 11.51 4.96 -6.38
CA LEU A 63 12.35 4.08 -7.18
C LEU A 63 13.40 3.39 -6.30
N PRO A 64 13.77 2.12 -6.59
CA PRO A 64 14.82 1.41 -5.85
C PRO A 64 16.13 2.19 -5.73
N LYS A 65 16.54 2.91 -6.79
CA LYS A 65 17.73 3.77 -6.83
C LYS A 65 17.77 4.76 -5.63
N TRP A 66 16.64 5.38 -5.34
CA TRP A 66 16.55 6.39 -4.28
C TRP A 66 16.38 5.75 -2.91
N ASN A 67 15.52 4.74 -2.82
CA ASN A 67 15.29 4.04 -1.57
C ASN A 67 16.52 3.30 -1.05
N LEU A 68 17.42 2.84 -1.93
CA LEU A 68 18.73 2.31 -1.55
C LEU A 68 19.56 3.33 -0.78
N ARG A 69 19.56 4.59 -1.23
CA ARG A 69 20.36 5.68 -0.62
C ARG A 69 19.68 6.31 0.61
N LEU A 70 18.35 6.38 0.61
CA LEU A 70 17.56 6.91 1.72
C LEU A 70 17.37 5.89 2.83
N GLY A 71 17.44 4.59 2.51
CA GLY A 71 17.25 3.50 3.47
C GLY A 71 18.25 3.51 4.61
N ASP A 72 19.51 3.77 4.34
CA ASP A 72 20.56 3.89 5.37
C ASP A 72 20.29 5.09 6.31
N PHE A 73 19.93 6.23 5.74
CA PHE A 73 19.58 7.42 6.51
C PHE A 73 18.36 7.19 7.42
N LEU A 74 17.38 6.45 6.92
CA LEU A 74 16.20 6.05 7.71
C LEU A 74 16.55 5.04 8.78
N ALA A 75 17.36 4.02 8.47
CA ALA A 75 17.76 2.96 9.38
C ALA A 75 18.57 3.47 10.57
N SER A 76 19.32 4.57 10.41
CA SER A 76 20.04 5.22 11.53
C SER A 76 19.11 5.95 12.52
N ARG A 77 17.82 6.10 12.25
CA ARG A 77 16.85 6.88 13.04
C ARG A 77 15.57 6.12 13.41
N LEU A 78 15.24 5.12 12.63
CA LEU A 78 14.01 4.33 12.74
C LEU A 78 14.34 2.84 12.66
N THR A 79 13.46 2.01 13.17
CA THR A 79 13.59 0.56 13.03
C THR A 79 13.09 0.11 11.68
N PHE A 80 13.96 -0.48 10.87
CA PHE A 80 13.60 -1.11 9.59
C PHE A 80 12.67 -2.30 9.82
N ARG A 81 11.62 -2.39 9.00
CA ARG A 81 10.68 -3.51 9.02
C ARG A 81 10.73 -4.31 7.73
N HIS A 82 10.45 -3.67 6.59
CA HIS A 82 10.39 -4.33 5.30
C HIS A 82 10.84 -3.41 4.17
N TRP A 83 11.43 -4.02 3.15
CA TRP A 83 11.55 -3.46 1.81
C TRP A 83 10.55 -4.20 0.94
N VAL A 84 9.45 -3.57 0.58
CA VAL A 84 8.42 -4.16 -0.25
C VAL A 84 8.68 -3.83 -1.72
N ALA A 85 8.73 -4.87 -2.56
CA ALA A 85 8.77 -4.73 -4.01
C ALA A 85 7.35 -4.72 -4.58
N ILE A 86 6.95 -3.62 -5.22
CA ILE A 86 5.64 -3.49 -5.87
C ILE A 86 5.81 -3.67 -7.37
N ASN A 87 5.41 -4.83 -7.87
CA ASN A 87 5.65 -5.26 -9.23
C ASN A 87 4.88 -4.39 -10.25
N MET A 88 5.60 -4.00 -11.31
CA MET A 88 5.03 -3.38 -12.50
C MET A 88 4.99 -4.43 -13.62
N THR A 89 3.84 -4.71 -14.16
CA THR A 89 3.60 -5.80 -15.12
C THR A 89 4.29 -5.67 -16.47
N TYR A 90 5.06 -4.61 -16.74
CA TYR A 90 5.78 -4.43 -18.01
C TYR A 90 7.18 -4.99 -17.96
N ARG A 91 7.57 -5.64 -19.05
CA ARG A 91 8.89 -6.22 -19.25
C ARG A 91 9.38 -5.91 -20.68
N LEU A 92 9.44 -4.62 -21.03
CA LEU A 92 9.96 -4.20 -22.32
C LEU A 92 11.50 -4.33 -22.31
N PRO A 93 12.12 -4.86 -23.37
CA PRO A 93 13.56 -4.93 -23.43
C PRO A 93 14.17 -3.52 -23.49
N ILE A 94 15.24 -3.30 -22.73
CA ILE A 94 16.03 -2.08 -22.75
C ILE A 94 17.47 -2.47 -23.05
N GLN A 95 18.07 -1.85 -24.03
CA GLN A 95 19.45 -2.14 -24.40
C GLN A 95 20.41 -1.83 -23.24
N GLY A 96 21.29 -2.77 -22.93
CA GLY A 96 22.37 -2.61 -21.96
C GLY A 96 21.97 -2.69 -20.48
N ARG A 97 20.70 -2.91 -20.14
CA ARG A 97 20.24 -3.07 -18.75
C ARG A 97 18.96 -3.87 -18.60
N LEU A 98 18.71 -4.33 -17.38
CA LEU A 98 17.41 -4.94 -17.03
C LEU A 98 16.30 -3.87 -17.03
N TYR A 99 15.09 -4.28 -17.42
CA TYR A 99 13.91 -3.43 -17.28
C TYR A 99 13.57 -3.26 -15.80
N PRO A 100 13.48 -2.01 -15.29
CA PRO A 100 13.07 -1.78 -13.89
C PRO A 100 11.59 -2.12 -13.73
N SER A 101 11.30 -3.29 -13.17
CA SER A 101 9.95 -3.87 -13.13
C SER A 101 9.24 -3.72 -11.79
N HIS A 102 9.78 -2.95 -10.85
CA HIS A 102 9.14 -2.71 -9.56
C HIS A 102 9.40 -1.31 -9.02
N TYR A 103 8.44 -0.82 -8.24
CA TYR A 103 8.65 0.27 -7.30
C TYR A 103 9.06 -0.29 -5.94
N SER A 104 9.75 0.51 -5.17
CA SER A 104 10.19 0.19 -3.82
C SER A 104 9.32 0.92 -2.80
N LEU A 105 8.82 0.20 -1.80
CA LEU A 105 8.16 0.77 -0.62
C LEU A 105 8.96 0.37 0.62
N LEU A 106 9.65 1.31 1.22
CA LEU A 106 10.32 1.10 2.50
C LEU A 106 9.31 1.25 3.63
N TYR A 107 9.35 0.34 4.58
CA TYR A 107 8.57 0.38 5.81
C TYR A 107 9.47 0.46 7.02
N PHE A 108 9.33 1.52 7.79
CA PHE A 108 10.02 1.79 9.04
C PHE A 108 9.05 2.09 10.18
N VAL A 109 9.54 1.99 11.40
CA VAL A 109 8.76 2.28 12.61
C VAL A 109 9.60 3.12 13.57
N LYS A 110 8.99 4.12 14.22
CA LYS A 110 9.63 4.90 15.28
C LYS A 110 9.60 4.14 16.59
N GLY A 111 10.74 3.63 17.02
CA GLY A 111 10.88 2.75 18.19
C GLY A 111 10.95 1.27 17.80
N PRO A 112 10.97 0.34 18.78
CA PRO A 112 11.35 -1.06 18.54
C PRO A 112 10.29 -1.87 17.77
N LYS A 113 9.02 -1.51 17.84
CA LYS A 113 7.90 -2.22 17.19
C LYS A 113 6.76 -1.26 16.82
N PRO A 114 5.95 -1.61 15.80
CA PRO A 114 4.76 -0.84 15.48
C PRO A 114 3.71 -0.96 16.60
N SER A 115 3.00 0.12 16.86
CA SER A 115 1.82 0.10 17.75
C SER A 115 0.66 -0.65 17.12
N ILE A 116 0.54 -0.59 15.79
CA ILE A 116 -0.54 -1.21 15.02
C ILE A 116 0.08 -1.99 13.87
N PHE A 117 -0.27 -3.28 13.73
CA PHE A 117 0.15 -4.13 12.63
C PHE A 117 -0.86 -5.26 12.38
N HIS A 118 -1.71 -5.12 11.37
CA HIS A 118 -2.77 -6.05 10.98
C HIS A 118 -2.67 -6.42 9.51
N PRO A 119 -1.65 -7.23 9.09
CA PRO A 119 -1.53 -7.59 7.69
C PRO A 119 -2.71 -8.45 7.25
N ASP A 120 -3.36 -8.06 6.17
CA ASP A 120 -4.37 -8.87 5.52
C ASP A 120 -3.76 -10.17 4.97
N ARG A 121 -4.57 -11.23 4.92
CA ARG A 121 -4.21 -12.44 4.20
C ARG A 121 -4.70 -12.37 2.77
N LEU A 122 -3.93 -12.96 1.87
CA LEU A 122 -4.27 -13.03 0.45
C LEU A 122 -4.86 -14.39 0.10
N PRO A 123 -5.76 -14.46 -0.89
CA PRO A 123 -6.22 -15.73 -1.43
C PRO A 123 -5.06 -16.54 -2.03
N ILE A 124 -5.15 -17.85 -1.99
CA ILE A 124 -4.19 -18.69 -2.72
C ILE A 124 -4.39 -18.57 -4.22
N GLU A 125 -3.31 -18.69 -4.96
CA GLU A 125 -3.35 -18.69 -6.42
C GLU A 125 -3.99 -19.96 -6.99
N THR A 126 -4.88 -19.79 -7.94
CA THR A 126 -5.56 -20.86 -8.65
C THR A 126 -5.37 -20.79 -10.15
N CYS A 127 -5.49 -21.92 -10.82
CA CYS A 127 -5.52 -21.98 -12.27
C CYS A 127 -6.76 -21.26 -12.83
N ARG A 128 -6.57 -20.42 -13.83
CA ARG A 128 -7.67 -19.66 -14.48
C ARG A 128 -8.63 -20.57 -15.25
N HIS A 129 -8.21 -21.77 -15.64
CA HIS A 129 -9.01 -22.68 -16.48
C HIS A 129 -9.79 -23.71 -15.67
N CYS A 130 -9.20 -24.25 -14.60
CA CYS A 130 -9.82 -25.30 -13.82
C CYS A 130 -10.06 -24.96 -12.35
N GLY A 131 -9.48 -23.87 -11.84
CA GLY A 131 -9.55 -23.51 -10.41
C GLY A 131 -8.64 -24.32 -9.50
N GLY A 132 -7.84 -25.24 -10.04
CA GLY A 132 -6.85 -26.00 -9.27
C GLY A 132 -5.76 -25.08 -8.69
N GLU A 133 -5.16 -25.46 -7.57
CA GLU A 133 -4.08 -24.69 -6.93
C GLU A 133 -2.82 -24.73 -7.79
N LYS A 134 -2.11 -23.60 -7.88
CA LYS A 134 -0.86 -23.50 -8.62
C LYS A 134 0.36 -23.94 -7.82
N HIS A 135 0.32 -23.80 -6.49
CA HIS A 135 1.43 -24.11 -5.60
C HIS A 135 1.12 -25.31 -4.71
N ASP A 136 2.15 -26.04 -4.35
CA ASP A 136 2.04 -27.17 -3.41
C ASP A 136 2.06 -26.73 -1.95
N TYR A 137 2.60 -25.56 -1.66
CA TYR A 137 2.77 -25.05 -0.29
C TYR A 137 3.52 -26.02 0.63
N GLY A 138 4.49 -26.75 0.09
CA GLY A 138 5.32 -27.70 0.85
C GLY A 138 4.53 -28.87 1.45
N GLY A 139 3.44 -29.29 0.82
CA GLY A 139 2.57 -30.38 1.33
C GLY A 139 1.62 -29.96 2.46
N TYR A 140 1.64 -28.71 2.88
CA TYR A 140 0.82 -28.21 4.01
C TYR A 140 -0.58 -27.73 3.61
N LYS A 141 -1.09 -28.06 2.43
CA LYS A 141 -2.41 -27.65 1.95
C LYS A 141 -3.53 -27.90 2.96
N ASN A 142 -3.50 -29.03 3.67
CA ASN A 142 -4.52 -29.37 4.67
C ASN A 142 -4.45 -28.53 5.95
N LYS A 143 -3.34 -27.81 6.15
CA LYS A 143 -3.11 -26.92 7.31
C LYS A 143 -3.22 -25.44 6.94
N MET A 144 -3.67 -25.13 5.72
CA MET A 144 -3.81 -23.74 5.28
C MET A 144 -4.83 -23.01 6.14
N ASN A 145 -4.49 -21.76 6.47
CA ASN A 145 -5.43 -20.89 7.19
C ASN A 145 -6.65 -20.62 6.27
N PRO A 146 -7.89 -20.80 6.74
CA PRO A 146 -9.08 -20.54 5.94
C PRO A 146 -9.22 -19.07 5.51
N ARG A 147 -8.52 -18.16 6.19
CA ARG A 147 -8.43 -16.74 5.83
C ARG A 147 -7.40 -16.43 4.73
N GLY A 148 -6.68 -17.42 4.20
CA GLY A 148 -5.71 -17.25 3.12
C GLY A 148 -4.25 -17.32 3.56
N VAL A 149 -3.34 -16.98 2.64
CA VAL A 149 -1.90 -16.99 2.84
C VAL A 149 -1.41 -15.68 3.45
N ASN A 150 -0.27 -15.71 4.13
CA ASN A 150 0.36 -14.51 4.67
C ASN A 150 0.72 -13.54 3.55
N LEU A 151 0.54 -12.25 3.81
CA LEU A 151 1.06 -11.19 2.95
C LEU A 151 2.59 -11.25 2.94
N ALA A 152 3.18 -11.34 1.75
CA ALA A 152 4.63 -11.27 1.55
C ALA A 152 5.08 -9.82 1.30
N ASP A 153 6.38 -9.62 1.16
CA ASP A 153 6.99 -8.34 0.83
C ASP A 153 7.19 -8.11 -0.68
N VAL A 154 6.71 -9.03 -1.52
CA VAL A 154 6.58 -8.84 -2.96
C VAL A 154 5.09 -8.75 -3.32
N TRP A 155 4.67 -7.56 -3.79
CA TRP A 155 3.28 -7.29 -4.15
C TRP A 155 3.13 -7.22 -5.67
N ASP A 156 2.67 -8.32 -6.24
CA ASP A 156 2.44 -8.47 -7.69
C ASP A 156 0.97 -8.23 -8.09
N ASP A 157 0.11 -8.06 -7.12
CA ASP A 157 -1.32 -7.87 -7.27
C ASP A 157 -1.77 -6.39 -7.20
N ILE A 158 -0.82 -5.44 -7.13
CA ILE A 158 -1.10 -4.00 -7.13
C ILE A 158 -1.07 -3.47 -8.57
N PRO A 159 -2.22 -3.18 -9.20
CA PRO A 159 -2.23 -2.66 -10.56
C PRO A 159 -1.74 -1.20 -10.57
N PRO A 160 -0.80 -0.84 -11.46
CA PRO A 160 -0.47 0.57 -11.67
C PRO A 160 -1.62 1.29 -12.36
N VAL A 161 -1.93 2.53 -11.96
CA VAL A 161 -2.92 3.38 -12.62
C VAL A 161 -2.27 3.99 -13.87
N ARG A 162 -2.47 3.37 -15.04
CA ARG A 162 -1.80 3.76 -16.29
C ARG A 162 -2.73 4.27 -17.38
N HIS A 163 -3.93 3.68 -17.51
CA HIS A 163 -4.87 4.08 -18.53
C HIS A 163 -5.46 5.45 -18.22
N GLN A 164 -5.43 6.34 -19.21
CA GLN A 164 -6.01 7.69 -19.11
C GLN A 164 -7.47 7.65 -18.66
N LYS A 165 -8.22 6.61 -19.04
CA LYS A 165 -9.62 6.37 -18.60
C LYS A 165 -9.77 6.28 -17.08
N TYR A 166 -8.74 5.80 -16.37
CA TYR A 166 -8.78 5.61 -14.91
C TYR A 166 -7.94 6.64 -14.16
N LYS A 167 -7.25 7.53 -14.89
CA LYS A 167 -6.48 8.62 -14.32
C LYS A 167 -7.35 9.84 -14.13
N ARG A 168 -7.24 10.45 -12.97
CA ARG A 168 -7.87 11.75 -12.67
C ARG A 168 -6.97 12.93 -13.03
N ARG A 169 -5.67 12.69 -13.26
CA ARG A 169 -4.69 13.68 -13.69
C ARG A 169 -3.72 13.12 -14.73
N LYS A 170 -2.99 14.02 -15.44
CA LYS A 170 -1.98 13.61 -16.44
C LYS A 170 -0.76 12.93 -15.81
N ALA A 171 -0.42 13.23 -14.56
CA ALA A 171 0.71 12.62 -13.84
C ALA A 171 0.43 11.19 -13.39
N ASN A 172 1.45 10.52 -12.85
CA ASN A 172 1.28 9.21 -12.24
C ASN A 172 0.41 9.33 -10.99
N GLU A 173 -0.45 8.35 -10.80
CA GLU A 173 -1.30 8.22 -9.61
C GLU A 173 -0.98 6.93 -8.89
N LEU A 174 -1.09 6.96 -7.56
CA LEU A 174 -1.00 5.77 -6.74
C LEU A 174 -2.26 4.91 -6.89
N SER A 175 -2.08 3.60 -6.83
CA SER A 175 -3.19 2.66 -6.76
C SER A 175 -3.92 2.78 -5.42
N LEU A 176 -5.24 2.90 -5.45
CA LEU A 176 -6.05 2.88 -4.24
C LEU A 176 -5.87 1.58 -3.45
N LYS A 177 -5.66 0.44 -4.13
CA LYS A 177 -5.36 -0.85 -3.51
C LYS A 177 -4.06 -0.83 -2.70
N LEU A 178 -3.06 -0.07 -3.15
CA LEU A 178 -1.82 0.12 -2.39
C LEU A 178 -2.09 0.82 -1.06
N LEU A 179 -2.81 1.94 -1.11
CA LEU A 179 -3.11 2.74 0.07
C LEU A 179 -4.07 2.00 1.03
N ASP A 180 -5.07 1.30 0.49
CA ASP A 180 -5.94 0.44 1.28
C ASP A 180 -5.12 -0.59 2.09
N ARG A 181 -4.18 -1.28 1.44
CA ARG A 181 -3.32 -2.27 2.10
C ARG A 181 -2.42 -1.65 3.17
N VAL A 182 -1.75 -0.55 2.85
CA VAL A 182 -0.86 0.14 3.79
C VAL A 182 -1.62 0.66 5.00
N LEU A 183 -2.75 1.33 4.78
CA LEU A 183 -3.58 1.92 5.85
C LEU A 183 -4.22 0.83 6.71
N ALA A 184 -4.80 -0.21 6.12
CA ALA A 184 -5.38 -1.32 6.87
C ALA A 184 -4.35 -2.06 7.70
N MET A 185 -3.12 -2.23 7.18
CA MET A 185 -2.05 -2.93 7.88
C MET A 185 -1.48 -2.16 9.05
N ALA A 186 -1.32 -0.84 8.94
CA ALA A 186 -0.52 -0.06 9.88
C ALA A 186 -1.28 1.09 10.57
N SER A 187 -2.61 1.08 10.52
CA SER A 187 -3.47 2.04 11.22
C SER A 187 -4.83 1.43 11.57
N ASP A 188 -5.49 1.98 12.58
CA ASP A 188 -6.87 1.67 12.95
C ASP A 188 -7.81 2.83 12.60
N PRO A 189 -9.14 2.62 12.52
CA PRO A 189 -10.11 3.72 12.45
C PRO A 189 -9.83 4.75 13.55
N GLY A 190 -9.87 6.05 13.19
CA GLY A 190 -9.51 7.15 14.08
C GLY A 190 -8.02 7.48 14.16
N SER A 191 -7.12 6.63 13.65
CA SER A 191 -5.68 6.94 13.53
C SER A 191 -5.45 8.18 12.67
N PHE A 192 -4.36 8.91 12.96
CA PHE A 192 -4.00 10.10 12.23
C PHE A 192 -2.93 9.83 11.18
N VAL A 193 -3.32 9.97 9.92
CA VAL A 193 -2.50 9.73 8.72
C VAL A 193 -1.96 11.05 8.19
N PHE A 194 -0.70 11.10 7.81
CA PHE A 194 -0.07 12.23 7.16
C PHE A 194 0.58 11.84 5.84
N ASP A 195 0.31 12.63 4.78
CA ASP A 195 0.96 12.50 3.48
C ASP A 195 1.51 13.87 3.04
N PRO A 196 2.85 14.05 3.01
CA PRO A 196 3.47 15.30 2.59
C PRO A 196 3.46 15.54 1.08
N PHE A 197 3.01 14.57 0.26
CA PHE A 197 3.01 14.63 -1.20
C PHE A 197 1.70 14.11 -1.78
N GLY A 198 0.59 14.73 -1.42
CA GLY A 198 -0.78 14.24 -1.62
C GLY A 198 -1.20 13.93 -3.05
N GLY A 199 -0.59 14.57 -4.03
CA GLY A 199 -0.84 14.31 -5.44
C GLY A 199 -2.31 14.45 -5.82
N SER A 200 -2.89 13.38 -6.38
CA SER A 200 -4.33 13.31 -6.72
C SER A 200 -5.22 12.99 -5.51
N GLY A 201 -4.69 12.95 -4.30
CA GLY A 201 -5.45 12.70 -3.07
C GLY A 201 -5.76 11.22 -2.79
N THR A 202 -5.07 10.27 -3.41
CA THR A 202 -5.35 8.84 -3.20
C THR A 202 -5.22 8.45 -1.73
N THR A 203 -4.18 8.92 -1.03
CA THR A 203 -4.00 8.68 0.40
C THR A 203 -5.13 9.28 1.23
N PHE A 204 -5.58 10.49 0.88
CA PHE A 204 -6.62 11.20 1.62
C PHE A 204 -7.97 10.49 1.50
N VAL A 205 -8.36 10.11 0.28
CA VAL A 205 -9.60 9.38 0.03
C VAL A 205 -9.57 8.01 0.70
N ALA A 206 -8.47 7.27 0.57
CA ALA A 206 -8.33 5.99 1.25
C ALA A 206 -8.45 6.14 2.77
N ALA A 207 -7.77 7.13 3.37
CA ALA A 207 -7.84 7.39 4.79
C ALA A 207 -9.27 7.76 5.24
N GLN A 208 -9.95 8.65 4.49
CA GLN A 208 -11.31 9.08 4.78
C GLN A 208 -12.30 7.91 4.73
N LEU A 209 -12.30 7.15 3.65
CA LEU A 209 -13.22 6.02 3.45
C LEU A 209 -12.98 4.86 4.42
N LEU A 210 -11.75 4.72 4.90
CA LEU A 210 -11.40 3.73 5.93
C LEU A 210 -11.57 4.25 7.36
N GLY A 211 -12.13 5.46 7.57
CA GLY A 211 -12.41 6.04 8.90
C GLY A 211 -11.17 6.57 9.62
N ARG A 212 -10.09 6.91 8.92
CA ARG A 212 -8.90 7.55 9.48
C ARG A 212 -9.02 9.07 9.38
N ARG A 213 -8.48 9.78 10.37
CA ARG A 213 -8.23 11.22 10.26
C ARG A 213 -6.99 11.42 9.40
N TRP A 214 -6.95 12.46 8.61
CA TRP A 214 -5.82 12.71 7.74
C TRP A 214 -5.48 14.19 7.60
N ILE A 215 -4.26 14.46 7.26
CA ILE A 215 -3.78 15.75 6.76
C ILE A 215 -2.75 15.50 5.67
N GLY A 216 -2.65 16.41 4.72
CA GLY A 216 -1.68 16.30 3.66
C GLY A 216 -1.24 17.65 3.12
N VAL A 217 -0.21 17.60 2.30
CA VAL A 217 0.34 18.75 1.59
C VAL A 217 0.36 18.44 0.09
N GLU A 218 -0.12 19.40 -0.71
CA GLU A 218 -0.07 19.34 -2.16
C GLU A 218 0.05 20.75 -2.72
N LEU A 219 0.90 20.95 -3.72
CA LEU A 219 1.08 22.25 -4.36
C LEU A 219 -0.13 22.65 -5.21
N HIS A 220 -0.77 21.67 -5.84
CA HIS A 220 -1.94 21.84 -6.71
C HIS A 220 -3.08 20.94 -6.24
N CYS A 221 -3.81 21.39 -5.23
CA CYS A 221 -4.81 20.60 -4.52
C CYS A 221 -6.15 20.42 -5.26
N ALA A 222 -6.35 21.01 -6.43
CA ALA A 222 -7.62 20.97 -7.15
C ALA A 222 -8.10 19.53 -7.44
N ASP A 223 -7.20 18.66 -7.93
CA ASP A 223 -7.53 17.26 -8.24
C ASP A 223 -7.88 16.48 -6.98
N ALA A 224 -7.13 16.68 -5.90
CA ALA A 224 -7.40 16.04 -4.61
C ALA A 224 -8.73 16.49 -4.01
N ILE A 225 -9.04 17.79 -4.07
CA ILE A 225 -10.32 18.34 -3.61
C ILE A 225 -11.49 17.78 -4.44
N ALA A 226 -11.37 17.75 -5.77
CA ALA A 226 -12.39 17.18 -6.63
C ALA A 226 -12.66 15.71 -6.30
N ARG A 227 -11.60 14.93 -6.07
CA ARG A 227 -11.71 13.51 -5.71
C ARG A 227 -12.35 13.29 -4.33
N LEU A 228 -12.05 14.14 -3.36
CA LEU A 228 -12.64 14.07 -2.02
C LEU A 228 -14.13 14.43 -2.01
N ARG A 229 -14.60 15.22 -2.99
CA ARG A 229 -16.02 15.56 -3.16
C ARG A 229 -16.83 14.46 -3.82
N ASP A 230 -16.19 13.61 -4.63
CA ASP A 230 -16.84 12.48 -5.31
C ASP A 230 -16.02 11.21 -5.07
N THR A 231 -16.38 10.48 -4.03
CA THR A 231 -15.71 9.26 -3.58
C THR A 231 -16.49 7.99 -3.90
N ALA A 232 -17.65 8.06 -4.56
CA ALA A 232 -18.53 6.90 -4.77
C ALA A 232 -17.82 5.75 -5.50
N GLY A 233 -17.09 6.04 -6.57
CA GLY A 233 -16.33 5.02 -7.30
C GLY A 233 -15.13 4.46 -6.51
N ASP A 234 -14.52 5.27 -5.65
CA ASP A 234 -13.43 4.82 -4.78
C ASP A 234 -13.98 3.91 -3.66
N LEU A 235 -15.17 4.23 -3.11
CA LEU A 235 -15.85 3.39 -2.13
C LEU A 235 -16.23 2.03 -2.71
N GLU A 236 -16.90 1.99 -3.85
CA GLU A 236 -17.25 0.75 -4.54
C GLU A 236 -16.02 -0.13 -4.81
N TYR A 237 -14.90 0.49 -5.17
CA TYR A 237 -13.66 -0.24 -5.39
C TYR A 237 -13.09 -0.83 -4.09
N LEU A 238 -13.10 -0.08 -2.98
CA LEU A 238 -12.67 -0.58 -1.67
C LEU A 238 -13.55 -1.71 -1.15
N GLU A 239 -14.86 -1.63 -1.34
CA GLU A 239 -15.80 -2.71 -1.00
C GLU A 239 -15.49 -3.99 -1.78
N LYS A 240 -15.21 -3.89 -3.08
CA LYS A 240 -14.76 -5.04 -3.89
C LYS A 240 -13.44 -5.62 -3.38
N LEU A 241 -12.50 -4.78 -3.00
CA LEU A 241 -11.22 -5.25 -2.43
C LEU A 241 -11.44 -6.00 -1.11
N ALA A 242 -12.33 -5.52 -0.26
CA ALA A 242 -12.63 -6.15 1.02
C ALA A 242 -13.13 -7.60 0.85
N LEU A 243 -13.91 -7.89 -0.19
CA LEU A 243 -14.38 -9.24 -0.52
C LEU A 243 -13.26 -10.22 -0.95
N GLU A 244 -12.11 -9.70 -1.35
CA GLU A 244 -10.97 -10.47 -1.80
C GLU A 244 -9.88 -10.66 -0.72
N LYS A 245 -10.07 -10.08 0.47
CA LYS A 245 -9.15 -10.16 1.59
C LYS A 245 -9.60 -11.20 2.61
N ASN A 246 -8.63 -11.78 3.30
CA ASN A 246 -8.89 -12.70 4.41
C ASN A 246 -9.81 -13.88 4.01
N VAL A 247 -9.71 -14.33 2.77
CA VAL A 247 -10.41 -15.50 2.23
C VAL A 247 -9.41 -16.47 1.58
N LEU A 248 -9.66 -17.76 1.66
CA LEU A 248 -8.74 -18.73 1.06
C LEU A 248 -8.83 -18.72 -0.47
N PHE A 249 -10.01 -18.57 -1.02
CA PHE A 249 -10.27 -18.50 -2.46
C PHE A 249 -11.13 -17.28 -2.80
N LYS A 250 -10.83 -16.62 -3.90
CA LYS A 250 -11.71 -15.61 -4.48
C LYS A 250 -13.03 -16.25 -4.92
N SER A 251 -14.13 -15.52 -4.87
CA SER A 251 -15.46 -16.02 -5.25
C SER A 251 -15.49 -16.66 -6.64
N ALA A 252 -14.89 -16.02 -7.65
CA ALA A 252 -14.80 -16.58 -9.00
C ALA A 252 -13.99 -17.89 -9.05
N ALA A 253 -12.91 -17.99 -8.25
CA ALA A 253 -12.14 -19.22 -8.17
C ALA A 253 -12.94 -20.34 -7.49
N LEU A 254 -13.73 -20.05 -6.47
CA LEU A 254 -14.62 -21.02 -5.82
C LEU A 254 -15.66 -21.60 -6.81
N GLN A 255 -16.32 -20.73 -7.57
CA GLN A 255 -17.29 -21.16 -8.59
C GLN A 255 -16.65 -22.08 -9.63
N LEU A 256 -15.45 -21.71 -10.12
CA LEU A 256 -14.72 -22.51 -11.10
C LEU A 256 -14.27 -23.86 -10.51
N ARG A 257 -13.85 -23.88 -9.26
CA ARG A 257 -13.47 -25.09 -8.51
C ARG A 257 -14.64 -26.04 -8.37
N HIS A 258 -15.81 -25.55 -7.94
CA HIS A 258 -17.03 -26.35 -7.84
C HIS A 258 -17.41 -26.97 -9.18
N LYS A 259 -17.40 -26.16 -10.25
CA LYS A 259 -17.69 -26.63 -11.61
C LYS A 259 -16.78 -27.78 -12.06
N ASN A 260 -15.51 -27.75 -11.67
CA ASN A 260 -14.50 -28.75 -12.09
C ASN A 260 -14.21 -29.82 -11.02
N GLY A 261 -15.07 -29.97 -10.00
CA GLY A 261 -14.96 -31.02 -9.00
C GLY A 261 -13.78 -30.92 -8.03
N HIS A 262 -13.13 -29.75 -7.91
CA HIS A 262 -12.06 -29.54 -6.94
C HIS A 262 -12.64 -29.44 -5.53
N ARG A 263 -12.20 -30.30 -4.63
CA ARG A 263 -12.64 -30.29 -3.23
C ARG A 263 -12.06 -29.11 -2.48
N SER A 264 -12.89 -28.44 -1.68
CA SER A 264 -12.48 -27.32 -0.81
C SER A 264 -12.53 -27.67 0.70
N ASP A 265 -13.18 -28.77 1.05
CA ASP A 265 -13.34 -29.26 2.42
C ASP A 265 -12.01 -29.61 3.12
N ARG A 266 -10.98 -30.00 2.37
CA ARG A 266 -9.64 -30.29 2.89
C ARG A 266 -8.90 -29.11 3.52
N TYR A 267 -9.40 -27.90 3.35
CA TYR A 267 -8.83 -26.68 3.92
C TYR A 267 -9.53 -26.26 5.23
N GLN A 268 -10.34 -27.13 5.82
CA GLN A 268 -10.96 -26.88 7.11
C GLN A 268 -9.91 -27.05 8.20
N VAL A 269 -9.33 -25.92 8.64
CA VAL A 269 -8.62 -25.86 9.90
C VAL A 269 -9.67 -25.93 11.00
N GLN A 270 -9.58 -26.88 11.92
CA GLN A 270 -10.37 -26.83 13.15
C GLN A 270 -10.16 -25.46 13.78
N ALA A 271 -11.21 -24.68 13.86
CA ALA A 271 -11.22 -23.41 14.54
C ALA A 271 -10.94 -23.68 16.02
N ASN A 272 -9.69 -23.55 16.44
CA ASN A 272 -9.37 -23.44 17.84
C ASN A 272 -10.02 -22.15 18.34
N GLY A 273 -10.99 -22.30 19.26
CA GLY A 273 -11.91 -21.29 19.70
C GLY A 273 -11.29 -20.13 20.48
N ASN A 274 -10.73 -19.16 19.80
CA ASN A 274 -10.35 -17.86 20.40
C ASN A 274 -10.38 -16.66 19.42
N GLU A 275 -11.11 -16.74 18.29
CA GLU A 275 -11.23 -15.60 17.35
C GLU A 275 -12.71 -15.20 17.05
N GLN A 276 -13.59 -15.27 18.04
CA GLN A 276 -14.94 -14.71 17.95
C GLN A 276 -14.99 -13.26 18.44
N THR A 277 -14.19 -12.35 17.91
CA THR A 277 -14.44 -10.92 18.20
C THR A 277 -13.73 -10.05 17.16
N ARG A 278 -14.35 -9.79 16.02
CA ARG A 278 -14.15 -8.60 15.17
C ARG A 278 -14.87 -8.68 13.81
N GLN A 279 -16.06 -9.27 13.81
CA GLN A 279 -17.05 -8.97 12.78
C GLN A 279 -18.13 -8.08 13.41
N LYS A 280 -17.85 -6.83 13.58
CA LYS A 280 -18.89 -5.80 13.76
C LYS A 280 -18.27 -4.43 13.48
N THR A 281 -18.93 -3.73 12.61
CA THR A 281 -18.91 -2.28 12.40
C THR A 281 -18.27 -1.84 11.09
N LEU A 282 -18.91 -2.18 9.99
CA LEU A 282 -19.18 -1.27 8.91
C LEU A 282 -20.68 -1.00 8.99
N VAL A 283 -21.09 -0.16 9.93
CA VAL A 283 -22.40 0.48 9.93
C VAL A 283 -22.14 1.95 9.66
N LEU A 284 -22.54 2.38 8.49
CA LEU A 284 -22.65 3.77 8.09
C LEU A 284 -23.59 4.49 9.08
N GLN A 285 -23.10 5.53 9.72
CA GLN A 285 -23.89 6.68 10.11
C GLN A 285 -23.52 7.88 9.28
#